data_c89845a8fa67343d7ba8bdf3e36a1a57
#
_entry.id   c89845a8fa67343d7ba8bdf3e36a1a57
#
_cell.length_a   1.000
_cell.length_b   1.000
_cell.length_c   1.000
_cell.angle_alpha   90.00
_cell.angle_beta   90.00
_cell.angle_gamma   90.00
#
_symmetry.space_group_name_H-M   'P 1'
#
loop_
_entity.id
_entity.type
_entity.pdbx_description
1 polymer ?
#
loop_
_entity_poly.entity_id
_entity_poly.type
_entity_poly.pdbx_seq_one_letter_code
_entity_poly.pdbx_strand_id
1 'polypeptide(L)'
;MKKIILSALWMTAVAASAQDGPTMGWSSWNTYGLKISDELIRQQADAMVSTGLSEVGFDHINIDDGFFGGRNLETGELLIHPTRFPNGLKPVADYIHSKGLKAGIYTDAGANTCGNRWGGDELGVNVGMYRFDQRDADFYFKDCGFDFIKVDFCGGRAKDNTQGLDLDPQERYTAIAEAIRRTGKNVKMNVCRWDYPGTWVSDVACSWRTTFDIYDGWKAVKDILAENLYLAAYCEKGRFNDMDMLEVGRSMTEEEDKTHFGMWCIMNSPLLIGCDLTSIKPSALKLLKNQDLIGLNQDQLYQQAYLVALTNGCHVLVKDIEEKNSTKRAFAVYNPNDMAKDVAVKFADLCLGGSVTLRDAFEQKDLGKFSGQFEVSVPAHGCRIYIAECEHRLERVRYEAETAYISDYQELKNHQTERTGIYEKSSYCSAGYKASWLGMSEENDLVFRDVYSQNGGDYDLTIGFISGDNRLICVGLNGKTVETVEAKGSGWSQISEKTLKIRLNKGNNTIRLSNATAWLPDIDYIDIKNGTSAK
;
A
#
# COMPACT_ATOMS: atom_id res chain seq x y z
N MET A 1 -16.30 -26.09 -39.66
CA MET A 1 -15.56 -27.02 -38.81
C MET A 1 -14.39 -26.29 -38.15
N LYS A 2 -14.27 -26.44 -36.85
CA LYS A 2 -13.16 -26.07 -35.96
C LYS A 2 -12.98 -24.57 -35.62
N LYS A 3 -13.70 -24.13 -34.61
CA LYS A 3 -13.29 -23.12 -33.65
C LYS A 3 -13.62 -23.70 -32.27
N ILE A 4 -12.67 -24.28 -31.64
CA ILE A 4 -12.71 -24.63 -30.19
C ILE A 4 -11.25 -24.55 -29.74
N ILE A 5 -11.10 -24.01 -28.55
CA ILE A 5 -9.92 -24.08 -27.69
C ILE A 5 -9.06 -22.81 -27.72
N LEU A 6 -9.40 -21.88 -26.82
CA LEU A 6 -8.44 -21.05 -26.06
C LEU A 6 -9.10 -20.64 -24.72
N SER A 7 -9.33 -21.64 -23.85
CA SER A 7 -9.82 -21.39 -22.48
C SER A 7 -9.17 -22.27 -21.43
N ALA A 8 -7.89 -22.60 -21.57
CA ALA A 8 -7.23 -23.49 -20.63
C ALA A 8 -5.73 -23.21 -20.52
N LEU A 9 -5.33 -22.02 -20.04
CA LEU A 9 -3.93 -21.77 -19.69
C LEU A 9 -3.73 -20.78 -18.53
N TRP A 10 -4.68 -20.67 -17.60
CA TRP A 10 -4.57 -19.76 -16.44
C TRP A 10 -4.23 -20.46 -15.11
N MET A 11 -4.06 -21.78 -15.08
CA MET A 11 -3.96 -22.52 -13.80
C MET A 11 -2.54 -22.87 -13.31
N THR A 12 -1.47 -22.42 -13.93
CA THR A 12 -0.12 -22.90 -13.52
C THR A 12 0.86 -21.85 -13.04
N ALA A 13 0.50 -20.56 -13.00
CA ALA A 13 1.43 -19.50 -12.59
C ALA A 13 1.34 -19.08 -11.12
N VAL A 14 0.32 -19.50 -10.36
CA VAL A 14 0.08 -19.01 -8.99
C VAL A 14 1.03 -19.60 -7.93
N ALA A 15 1.65 -20.76 -8.18
CA ALA A 15 2.40 -21.47 -7.14
C ALA A 15 3.84 -20.96 -6.87
N ALA A 16 4.41 -20.08 -7.72
CA ALA A 16 5.82 -19.67 -7.58
C ALA A 16 6.02 -18.24 -7.05
N SER A 17 4.96 -17.40 -6.95
CA SER A 17 5.07 -15.99 -6.58
C SER A 17 4.62 -15.64 -5.15
N ALA A 18 4.09 -16.59 -4.39
CA ALA A 18 3.48 -16.35 -3.08
C ALA A 18 4.44 -15.80 -1.99
N GLN A 19 5.75 -15.77 -2.25
CA GLN A 19 6.73 -15.26 -1.27
C GLN A 19 7.01 -13.76 -1.40
N ASP A 20 6.81 -13.17 -2.57
CA ASP A 20 7.17 -11.76 -2.86
C ASP A 20 5.95 -10.82 -2.86
N GLY A 21 4.73 -11.33 -2.91
CA GLY A 21 3.48 -10.56 -2.96
C GLY A 21 3.01 -10.03 -1.60
N PRO A 22 1.97 -9.16 -1.61
CA PRO A 22 1.29 -8.75 -0.39
C PRO A 22 0.82 -9.96 0.42
N THR A 23 0.94 -9.89 1.74
CA THR A 23 0.53 -11.00 2.62
C THR A 23 -0.98 -11.20 2.56
N MET A 24 -1.42 -12.43 2.38
CA MET A 24 -2.83 -12.83 2.43
C MET A 24 -3.05 -13.79 3.59
N GLY A 25 -4.06 -13.52 4.42
CA GLY A 25 -4.31 -14.37 5.58
C GLY A 25 -5.43 -13.87 6.47
N TRP A 26 -5.33 -14.21 7.74
CA TRP A 26 -6.25 -13.81 8.80
C TRP A 26 -5.44 -13.29 10.00
N SER A 27 -5.99 -12.33 10.75
CA SER A 27 -5.41 -11.83 11.98
C SER A 27 -6.48 -11.70 13.07
N SER A 28 -6.10 -11.95 14.33
CA SER A 28 -7.05 -12.14 15.43
C SER A 28 -7.62 -10.82 15.99
N TRP A 29 -6.97 -9.66 15.75
CA TRP A 29 -7.24 -8.45 16.53
C TRP A 29 -8.67 -7.92 16.40
N ASN A 30 -9.14 -7.65 15.17
CA ASN A 30 -10.36 -6.87 14.96
C ASN A 30 -11.64 -7.54 15.46
N THR A 31 -11.69 -8.87 15.52
CA THR A 31 -12.83 -9.59 16.09
C THR A 31 -12.63 -9.93 17.57
N TYR A 32 -11.42 -10.32 17.98
CA TYR A 32 -11.21 -10.93 19.28
C TYR A 32 -10.43 -10.05 20.26
N GLY A 33 -9.66 -9.05 19.77
CA GLY A 33 -8.78 -8.25 20.63
C GLY A 33 -7.89 -9.16 21.47
N LEU A 34 -7.85 -8.91 22.78
CA LEU A 34 -7.11 -9.72 23.74
C LEU A 34 -7.75 -11.08 24.08
N LYS A 35 -8.96 -11.38 23.58
CA LYS A 35 -9.71 -12.60 23.93
C LYS A 35 -9.38 -13.76 23.00
N ILE A 36 -8.11 -14.09 22.89
CA ILE A 36 -7.58 -15.19 22.06
C ILE A 36 -7.14 -16.38 22.91
N SER A 37 -7.06 -17.55 22.27
CA SER A 37 -6.54 -18.77 22.90
C SER A 37 -5.97 -19.71 21.84
N ASP A 38 -5.16 -20.69 22.26
CA ASP A 38 -4.67 -21.80 21.43
C ASP A 38 -5.81 -22.45 20.64
N GLU A 39 -6.91 -22.79 21.31
CA GLU A 39 -8.08 -23.41 20.69
C GLU A 39 -8.71 -22.53 19.62
N LEU A 40 -8.92 -21.23 19.90
CA LEU A 40 -9.47 -20.28 18.92
C LEU A 40 -8.59 -20.18 17.68
N ILE A 41 -7.28 -20.04 17.84
CA ILE A 41 -6.35 -19.93 16.71
C ILE A 41 -6.40 -21.19 15.84
N ARG A 42 -6.46 -22.38 16.45
CA ARG A 42 -6.62 -23.64 15.70
C ARG A 42 -7.95 -23.69 14.93
N GLN A 43 -9.05 -23.25 15.54
CA GLN A 43 -10.35 -23.17 14.87
C GLN A 43 -10.31 -22.25 13.65
N GLN A 44 -9.63 -21.11 13.74
CA GLN A 44 -9.48 -20.21 12.59
C GLN A 44 -8.59 -20.83 11.49
N ALA A 45 -7.52 -21.53 11.86
CA ALA A 45 -6.68 -22.27 10.89
C ALA A 45 -7.48 -23.37 10.17
N ASP A 46 -8.32 -24.12 10.90
CA ASP A 46 -9.21 -25.14 10.32
C ASP A 46 -10.25 -24.51 9.38
N ALA A 47 -10.82 -23.35 9.78
CA ALA A 47 -11.79 -22.61 8.97
C ALA A 47 -11.15 -22.04 7.70
N MET A 48 -9.89 -21.56 7.74
CA MET A 48 -9.15 -21.10 6.57
C MET A 48 -9.08 -22.21 5.49
N VAL A 49 -8.82 -23.44 5.90
CA VAL A 49 -8.76 -24.59 4.99
C VAL A 49 -10.15 -25.04 4.56
N SER A 50 -11.07 -25.24 5.52
CA SER A 50 -12.40 -25.82 5.22
C SER A 50 -13.30 -24.92 4.39
N THR A 51 -13.12 -23.59 4.43
CA THR A 51 -13.83 -22.63 3.58
C THR A 51 -13.23 -22.52 2.17
N GLY A 52 -12.04 -23.10 1.95
CA GLY A 52 -11.28 -23.04 0.69
C GLY A 52 -10.63 -21.67 0.44
N LEU A 53 -10.46 -20.83 1.46
CA LEU A 53 -9.69 -19.58 1.37
C LEU A 53 -8.21 -19.86 1.11
N SER A 54 -7.66 -20.92 1.72
CA SER A 54 -6.27 -21.36 1.47
C SER A 54 -6.02 -21.74 0.01
N GLU A 55 -7.02 -22.26 -0.70
CA GLU A 55 -6.92 -22.66 -2.11
C GLU A 55 -6.76 -21.45 -3.07
N VAL A 56 -7.16 -20.25 -2.63
CA VAL A 56 -7.06 -19.00 -3.39
C VAL A 56 -5.94 -18.08 -2.88
N GLY A 57 -5.07 -18.57 -1.98
CA GLY A 57 -3.84 -17.88 -1.57
C GLY A 57 -3.83 -17.26 -0.17
N PHE A 58 -4.91 -17.35 0.63
CA PHE A 58 -4.88 -16.93 2.03
C PHE A 58 -4.13 -17.98 2.85
N ASP A 59 -2.84 -17.77 3.09
CA ASP A 59 -1.94 -18.77 3.66
C ASP A 59 -1.40 -18.43 5.06
N HIS A 60 -1.69 -17.23 5.60
CA HIS A 60 -1.21 -16.82 6.93
C HIS A 60 -2.32 -16.86 7.99
N ILE A 61 -1.98 -17.34 9.17
CA ILE A 61 -2.76 -17.20 10.41
C ILE A 61 -1.93 -16.42 11.41
N ASN A 62 -2.32 -15.18 11.67
CA ASN A 62 -1.56 -14.25 12.51
C ASN A 62 -2.20 -14.13 13.90
N ILE A 63 -1.41 -14.45 14.92
CA ILE A 63 -1.75 -14.25 16.34
C ILE A 63 -1.35 -12.82 16.69
N ASP A 64 -2.34 -11.95 16.92
CA ASP A 64 -2.13 -10.57 17.38
C ASP A 64 -1.94 -10.52 18.92
N ASP A 65 -1.99 -9.36 19.55
CA ASP A 65 -1.79 -9.16 20.99
C ASP A 65 -2.75 -10.01 21.84
N GLY A 66 -2.35 -10.34 23.07
CA GLY A 66 -3.15 -11.10 24.04
C GLY A 66 -2.57 -12.45 24.46
N PHE A 67 -1.41 -12.86 23.95
CA PHE A 67 -0.76 -14.13 24.32
C PHE A 67 0.32 -13.97 25.41
N PHE A 68 0.66 -12.75 25.79
CA PHE A 68 1.72 -12.48 26.76
C PHE A 68 1.34 -12.89 28.20
N GLY A 69 2.31 -13.46 28.90
CA GLY A 69 2.26 -13.79 30.33
C GLY A 69 3.19 -12.92 31.19
N GLY A 70 3.73 -11.84 30.61
CA GLY A 70 4.73 -11.00 31.23
C GLY A 70 6.16 -11.34 30.77
N ARG A 71 7.15 -10.77 31.45
CA ARG A 71 8.58 -11.05 31.22
C ARG A 71 9.32 -11.21 32.55
N ASN A 72 10.14 -12.23 32.66
CA ASN A 72 11.12 -12.33 33.73
C ASN A 72 12.25 -11.33 33.46
N LEU A 73 12.30 -10.26 34.23
CA LEU A 73 13.29 -9.18 34.02
C LEU A 73 14.72 -9.57 34.40
N GLU A 74 14.90 -10.59 35.26
CA GLU A 74 16.23 -11.08 35.65
C GLU A 74 16.87 -11.91 34.52
N THR A 75 16.09 -12.78 33.89
CA THR A 75 16.55 -13.66 32.82
C THR A 75 16.29 -13.08 31.42
N GLY A 76 15.40 -12.11 31.31
CA GLY A 76 14.89 -11.56 30.04
C GLY A 76 13.92 -12.48 29.31
N GLU A 77 13.49 -13.58 29.92
CA GLU A 77 12.59 -14.57 29.31
C GLU A 77 11.17 -14.01 29.15
N LEU A 78 10.63 -14.13 27.92
CA LEU A 78 9.26 -13.82 27.62
C LEU A 78 8.36 -14.95 28.10
N LEU A 79 7.38 -14.63 28.94
CA LEU A 79 6.42 -15.60 29.47
C LEU A 79 5.15 -15.59 28.62
N ILE A 80 4.61 -16.78 28.37
CA ILE A 80 3.37 -16.94 27.60
C ILE A 80 2.19 -17.14 28.56
N HIS A 81 1.04 -16.59 28.19
CA HIS A 81 -0.16 -16.57 29.02
C HIS A 81 -0.59 -18.01 29.39
N PRO A 82 -0.56 -18.39 30.70
CA PRO A 82 -0.65 -19.79 31.10
C PRO A 82 -2.03 -20.42 30.86
N THR A 83 -3.10 -19.62 30.77
CA THR A 83 -4.46 -20.11 30.52
C THR A 83 -4.82 -20.06 29.04
N ARG A 84 -4.44 -19.00 28.34
CA ARG A 84 -4.77 -18.84 26.92
C ARG A 84 -3.94 -19.75 26.03
N PHE A 85 -2.66 -19.93 26.36
CA PHE A 85 -1.70 -20.75 25.64
C PHE A 85 -0.93 -21.67 26.61
N PRO A 86 -1.60 -22.64 27.22
CA PRO A 86 -1.04 -23.44 28.33
C PRO A 86 0.18 -24.28 27.93
N ASN A 87 0.34 -24.59 26.63
CA ASN A 87 1.46 -25.36 26.09
C ASN A 87 2.48 -24.46 25.37
N GLY A 88 2.39 -23.11 25.51
CA GLY A 88 3.22 -22.16 24.80
C GLY A 88 2.82 -21.94 23.35
N LEU A 89 3.63 -21.20 22.59
CA LEU A 89 3.32 -20.80 21.22
C LEU A 89 3.74 -21.83 20.16
N LYS A 90 4.83 -22.59 20.41
CA LYS A 90 5.34 -23.54 19.43
C LYS A 90 4.29 -24.56 18.96
N PRO A 91 3.52 -25.24 19.84
CA PRO A 91 2.51 -26.21 19.40
C PRO A 91 1.39 -25.59 18.57
N VAL A 92 1.13 -24.28 18.71
CA VAL A 92 0.15 -23.56 17.87
C VAL A 92 0.73 -23.29 16.49
N ALA A 93 1.98 -22.81 16.42
CA ALA A 93 2.68 -22.61 15.14
C ALA A 93 2.83 -23.95 14.38
N ASP A 94 3.24 -25.02 15.05
CA ASP A 94 3.34 -26.35 14.46
C ASP A 94 1.98 -26.84 13.91
N TYR A 95 0.88 -26.54 14.62
CA TYR A 95 -0.47 -26.88 14.16
C TYR A 95 -0.85 -26.12 12.88
N ILE A 96 -0.61 -24.81 12.85
CA ILE A 96 -0.85 -23.97 11.66
C ILE A 96 -0.05 -24.53 10.47
N HIS A 97 1.22 -24.85 10.67
CA HIS A 97 2.08 -25.45 9.65
C HIS A 97 1.56 -26.83 9.18
N SER A 98 1.00 -27.63 10.09
CA SER A 98 0.42 -28.96 9.74
C SER A 98 -0.77 -28.86 8.79
N LYS A 99 -1.42 -27.65 8.70
CA LYS A 99 -2.49 -27.37 7.75
C LYS A 99 -1.98 -26.83 6.40
N GLY A 100 -0.65 -26.73 6.20
CA GLY A 100 -0.04 -26.11 5.03
C GLY A 100 -0.07 -24.59 5.03
N LEU A 101 -0.35 -23.98 6.18
CA LEU A 101 -0.42 -22.54 6.39
C LEU A 101 0.86 -22.01 7.04
N LYS A 102 1.04 -20.69 7.04
CA LYS A 102 2.14 -19.97 7.70
C LYS A 102 1.63 -19.33 8.99
N ALA A 103 2.49 -19.31 10.01
CA ALA A 103 2.17 -18.76 11.31
C ALA A 103 2.75 -17.34 11.46
N GLY A 104 1.90 -16.38 11.85
CA GLY A 104 2.32 -15.02 12.18
C GLY A 104 2.17 -14.72 13.67
N ILE A 105 2.97 -13.77 14.16
CA ILE A 105 3.00 -13.34 15.55
C ILE A 105 2.98 -11.81 15.65
N TYR A 106 2.71 -11.29 16.83
CA TYR A 106 2.67 -9.87 17.17
C TYR A 106 3.76 -9.52 18.18
N THR A 107 4.23 -8.28 18.13
CA THR A 107 5.05 -7.65 19.18
C THR A 107 4.94 -6.12 19.12
N ASP A 108 5.62 -5.46 20.07
CA ASP A 108 5.80 -4.01 20.09
C ASP A 108 7.30 -3.66 20.05
N ALA A 109 7.66 -2.62 19.34
CA ALA A 109 9.03 -2.15 19.23
C ALA A 109 9.56 -1.48 20.51
N GLY A 110 8.66 -1.09 21.42
CA GLY A 110 8.98 -0.49 22.70
C GLY A 110 8.93 -1.47 23.87
N ALA A 111 8.50 -0.99 25.03
CA ALA A 111 8.51 -1.76 26.28
C ALA A 111 7.20 -2.51 26.55
N ASN A 112 6.05 -1.95 26.21
CA ASN A 112 4.73 -2.55 26.45
C ASN A 112 3.90 -2.59 25.18
N THR A 113 2.87 -3.40 25.16
CA THR A 113 2.00 -3.57 23.99
C THR A 113 0.87 -2.55 23.92
N CYS A 114 0.21 -2.46 22.76
CA CYS A 114 -1.00 -1.67 22.60
C CYS A 114 -2.17 -2.23 23.41
N GLY A 115 -2.28 -3.55 23.57
CA GLY A 115 -3.25 -4.20 24.45
C GLY A 115 -3.08 -3.80 25.91
N ASN A 116 -1.86 -3.60 26.38
CA ASN A 116 -1.61 -3.00 27.69
C ASN A 116 -2.15 -1.57 27.75
N ARG A 117 -1.79 -0.74 26.78
CA ARG A 117 -2.12 0.70 26.77
C ARG A 117 -3.62 0.97 26.61
N TRP A 118 -4.27 0.25 25.70
CA TRP A 118 -5.66 0.50 25.30
C TRP A 118 -6.64 -0.57 25.77
N GLY A 119 -6.17 -1.80 25.97
CA GLY A 119 -6.99 -2.95 26.40
C GLY A 119 -6.91 -3.27 27.90
N GLY A 120 -6.02 -2.62 28.65
CA GLY A 120 -5.86 -2.84 30.09
C GLY A 120 -5.20 -4.19 30.44
N ASP A 121 -4.45 -4.80 29.50
CA ASP A 121 -3.71 -6.04 29.77
C ASP A 121 -2.49 -5.77 30.66
N GLU A 122 -2.59 -6.08 31.95
CA GLU A 122 -1.50 -5.90 32.91
C GLU A 122 -0.26 -6.76 32.57
N LEU A 123 -0.44 -7.88 31.85
CA LEU A 123 0.63 -8.77 31.43
C LEU A 123 1.37 -8.27 30.19
N GLY A 124 0.85 -7.26 29.49
CA GLY A 124 1.47 -6.61 28.34
C GLY A 124 2.57 -5.60 28.67
N VAL A 125 2.97 -5.47 29.95
CA VAL A 125 4.04 -4.57 30.41
C VAL A 125 5.40 -5.27 30.30
N ASN A 126 6.42 -4.58 29.75
CA ASN A 126 7.78 -5.08 29.55
C ASN A 126 7.89 -6.31 28.63
N VAL A 127 6.89 -6.56 27.78
CA VAL A 127 6.90 -7.71 26.85
C VAL A 127 7.30 -7.35 25.43
N GLY A 128 7.36 -6.06 25.09
CA GLY A 128 7.88 -5.60 23.81
C GLY A 128 9.38 -5.88 23.65
N MET A 129 9.89 -5.77 22.43
CA MET A 129 11.26 -6.19 22.09
C MET A 129 12.36 -5.23 22.59
N TYR A 130 12.02 -4.04 23.07
CA TYR A 130 13.02 -3.07 23.53
C TYR A 130 13.95 -3.68 24.57
N ARG A 131 15.28 -3.67 24.30
CA ARG A 131 16.38 -4.31 25.03
C ARG A 131 16.46 -5.84 24.92
N PHE A 132 15.49 -6.49 24.24
CA PHE A 132 15.45 -7.95 24.14
C PHE A 132 15.39 -8.43 22.66
N ASP A 133 15.68 -7.56 21.70
CA ASP A 133 15.46 -7.77 20.26
C ASP A 133 15.95 -9.14 19.77
N GLN A 134 17.21 -9.51 20.03
CA GLN A 134 17.78 -10.77 19.55
C GLN A 134 17.17 -11.98 20.27
N ARG A 135 16.94 -11.86 21.59
CA ARG A 135 16.39 -12.96 22.38
C ARG A 135 14.97 -13.30 21.91
N ASP A 136 14.15 -12.28 21.73
CA ASP A 136 12.76 -12.47 21.32
C ASP A 136 12.69 -12.93 19.86
N ALA A 137 13.55 -12.41 18.97
CA ALA A 137 13.64 -12.90 17.60
C ALA A 137 14.05 -14.39 17.55
N ASP A 138 15.02 -14.81 18.35
CA ASP A 138 15.41 -16.22 18.43
C ASP A 138 14.25 -17.08 18.95
N PHE A 139 13.54 -16.63 19.98
CA PHE A 139 12.36 -17.31 20.53
C PHE A 139 11.24 -17.45 19.48
N TYR A 140 10.84 -16.34 18.83
CA TYR A 140 9.74 -16.40 17.86
C TYR A 140 10.10 -17.22 16.62
N PHE A 141 11.31 -17.03 16.07
CA PHE A 141 11.62 -17.55 14.73
C PHE A 141 12.44 -18.84 14.73
N LYS A 142 13.34 -19.05 15.73
CA LYS A 142 14.09 -20.30 15.82
C LYS A 142 13.37 -21.34 16.66
N ASP A 143 12.85 -20.94 17.83
CA ASP A 143 12.27 -21.89 18.77
C ASP A 143 10.81 -22.20 18.42
N CYS A 144 9.99 -21.18 18.10
CA CYS A 144 8.57 -21.36 17.77
C CYS A 144 8.32 -21.56 16.27
N GLY A 145 9.13 -20.99 15.38
CA GLY A 145 9.05 -21.21 13.94
C GLY A 145 8.06 -20.30 13.21
N PHE A 146 7.76 -19.09 13.71
CA PHE A 146 6.89 -18.14 13.03
C PHE A 146 7.51 -17.60 11.73
N ASP A 147 6.64 -17.26 10.74
CA ASP A 147 7.00 -16.83 9.38
C ASP A 147 6.74 -15.33 9.14
N PHE A 148 5.93 -14.71 9.99
CA PHE A 148 5.49 -13.31 9.88
C PHE A 148 5.47 -12.67 11.27
N ILE A 149 5.74 -11.36 11.32
CA ILE A 149 5.60 -10.57 12.53
C ILE A 149 5.01 -9.18 12.24
N LYS A 150 3.95 -8.81 13.01
CA LYS A 150 3.48 -7.42 13.12
C LYS A 150 4.17 -6.76 14.30
N VAL A 151 4.73 -5.58 14.09
CA VAL A 151 5.46 -4.83 15.12
C VAL A 151 4.80 -3.47 15.33
N ASP A 152 4.13 -3.32 16.47
CA ASP A 152 3.52 -2.05 16.91
C ASP A 152 4.55 -1.12 17.56
N PHE A 153 4.10 0.08 17.98
CA PHE A 153 4.97 1.11 18.57
C PHE A 153 4.36 1.80 19.80
N CYS A 154 3.34 1.22 20.45
CA CYS A 154 2.75 1.81 21.66
C CYS A 154 3.78 1.97 22.77
N GLY A 155 4.59 0.95 23.01
CA GLY A 155 5.63 0.95 24.05
C GLY A 155 6.83 1.84 23.74
N GLY A 156 6.96 2.38 22.53
CA GLY A 156 8.00 3.32 22.13
C GLY A 156 7.63 4.79 22.29
N ARG A 157 6.35 5.12 22.47
CA ARG A 157 5.83 6.50 22.58
C ARG A 157 5.70 6.91 24.04
N ALA A 158 6.31 8.03 24.44
CA ALA A 158 6.36 8.49 25.84
C ALA A 158 4.99 8.56 26.53
N LYS A 159 3.95 8.97 25.78
CA LYS A 159 2.58 9.08 26.31
C LYS A 159 1.84 7.74 26.45
N ASP A 160 2.35 6.69 25.86
CA ASP A 160 1.65 5.40 25.71
C ASP A 160 2.36 4.25 26.44
N ASN A 161 3.48 4.51 27.14
CA ASN A 161 4.19 3.52 27.95
C ASN A 161 4.44 4.00 29.38
N THR A 162 4.57 3.03 30.30
CA THR A 162 4.72 3.29 31.74
C THR A 162 6.12 3.76 32.13
N GLN A 163 7.10 3.66 31.23
CA GLN A 163 8.51 4.03 31.48
C GLN A 163 8.86 5.42 30.96
N GLY A 164 7.93 6.11 30.26
CA GLY A 164 8.17 7.41 29.65
C GLY A 164 9.20 7.37 28.51
N LEU A 165 9.36 6.21 27.87
CA LEU A 165 10.30 6.04 26.73
C LEU A 165 9.77 6.80 25.52
N ASP A 166 10.65 7.60 24.91
CA ASP A 166 10.40 8.29 23.65
C ASP A 166 11.49 7.83 22.65
N LEU A 167 11.20 6.74 21.96
CA LEU A 167 12.15 6.03 21.12
C LEU A 167 12.04 6.52 19.66
N ASP A 168 13.18 6.53 18.95
CA ASP A 168 13.18 6.79 17.51
C ASP A 168 12.62 5.56 16.76
N PRO A 169 11.57 5.73 15.92
CA PRO A 169 10.97 4.62 15.19
C PRO A 169 11.94 3.94 14.21
N GLN A 170 12.73 4.73 13.45
CA GLN A 170 13.67 4.18 12.47
C GLN A 170 14.75 3.33 13.14
N GLU A 171 15.33 3.82 14.23
CA GLU A 171 16.33 3.07 14.99
C GLU A 171 15.73 1.76 15.54
N ARG A 172 14.51 1.83 16.09
CA ARG A 172 13.86 0.66 16.71
C ARG A 172 13.51 -0.42 15.71
N TYR A 173 12.84 -0.06 14.63
CA TYR A 173 12.47 -1.04 13.60
C TYR A 173 13.69 -1.59 12.87
N THR A 174 14.75 -0.78 12.68
CA THR A 174 16.03 -1.25 12.14
C THR A 174 16.67 -2.30 13.06
N ALA A 175 16.72 -2.05 14.38
CA ALA A 175 17.28 -3.00 15.33
C ALA A 175 16.53 -4.34 15.34
N ILE A 176 15.19 -4.31 15.25
CA ILE A 176 14.34 -5.51 15.17
C ILE A 176 14.59 -6.26 13.85
N ALA A 177 14.61 -5.57 12.71
CA ALA A 177 14.90 -6.18 11.42
C ALA A 177 16.29 -6.83 11.38
N GLU A 178 17.28 -6.23 12.03
CA GLU A 178 18.62 -6.82 12.19
C GLU A 178 18.61 -8.06 13.07
N ALA A 179 17.87 -8.05 14.18
CA ALA A 179 17.71 -9.20 15.04
C ALA A 179 17.03 -10.37 14.28
N ILE A 180 15.98 -10.09 13.50
CA ILE A 180 15.32 -11.08 12.63
C ILE A 180 16.33 -11.65 11.62
N ARG A 181 17.09 -10.80 10.91
CA ARG A 181 18.11 -11.26 9.95
C ARG A 181 19.15 -12.19 10.59
N ARG A 182 19.59 -11.89 11.82
CA ARG A 182 20.54 -12.74 12.57
C ARG A 182 19.99 -14.11 12.95
N THR A 183 18.68 -14.31 12.93
CA THR A 183 18.08 -15.66 13.11
C THR A 183 18.36 -16.59 11.93
N GLY A 184 18.65 -16.04 10.73
CA GLY A 184 18.81 -16.78 9.49
C GLY A 184 17.48 -17.32 8.92
N LYS A 185 16.34 -16.90 9.47
CA LYS A 185 15.00 -17.28 9.01
C LYS A 185 14.45 -16.24 8.03
N ASN A 186 13.66 -16.71 7.06
CA ASN A 186 12.94 -15.83 6.15
C ASN A 186 11.62 -15.43 6.78
N VAL A 187 11.54 -14.23 7.34
CA VAL A 187 10.39 -13.71 8.07
C VAL A 187 9.89 -12.45 7.38
N LYS A 188 8.59 -12.37 7.14
CA LYS A 188 7.93 -11.14 6.70
C LYS A 188 7.70 -10.23 7.92
N MET A 189 8.22 -9.02 7.89
CA MET A 189 7.99 -8.01 8.93
C MET A 189 7.00 -6.96 8.43
N ASN A 190 5.97 -6.68 9.24
CA ASN A 190 5.02 -5.58 9.07
C ASN A 190 5.28 -4.52 10.15
N VAL A 191 5.45 -3.27 9.73
CA VAL A 191 5.62 -2.10 10.62
C VAL A 191 4.26 -1.46 10.85
N CYS A 192 3.83 -1.37 12.11
CA CYS A 192 2.57 -0.73 12.48
C CYS A 192 2.84 0.54 13.30
N ARG A 193 2.84 1.69 12.60
CA ARG A 193 3.15 2.99 13.21
C ARG A 193 1.99 4.00 13.12
N TRP A 194 0.90 3.63 12.43
CA TRP A 194 -0.34 4.41 12.23
C TRP A 194 -0.21 5.68 11.38
N ASP A 195 0.94 5.88 10.74
CA ASP A 195 1.25 6.89 9.74
C ASP A 195 2.21 6.27 8.72
N TYR A 196 2.38 6.87 7.55
CA TYR A 196 3.46 6.45 6.66
C TYR A 196 4.82 6.71 7.35
N PRO A 197 5.61 5.68 7.65
CA PRO A 197 6.76 5.84 8.56
C PRO A 197 7.90 6.67 7.97
N GLY A 198 8.02 6.67 6.65
CA GLY A 198 9.12 7.27 5.90
C GLY A 198 9.71 6.28 4.90
N THR A 199 10.45 6.81 3.91
CA THR A 199 11.06 5.99 2.84
C THR A 199 12.04 4.93 3.34
N TRP A 200 12.64 5.14 4.51
CA TRP A 200 13.52 4.17 5.19
C TRP A 200 12.85 2.83 5.49
N VAL A 201 11.52 2.80 5.64
CA VAL A 201 10.80 1.58 6.05
C VAL A 201 10.92 0.44 5.04
N SER A 202 11.11 0.78 3.76
CA SER A 202 11.34 -0.19 2.70
C SER A 202 12.64 -1.01 2.86
N ASP A 203 13.60 -0.53 3.65
CA ASP A 203 14.85 -1.24 3.91
C ASP A 203 14.71 -2.29 5.03
N VAL A 204 13.68 -2.18 5.85
CA VAL A 204 13.52 -2.99 7.06
C VAL A 204 12.30 -3.91 7.05
N ALA A 205 11.23 -3.56 6.32
CA ALA A 205 9.97 -4.29 6.34
C ALA A 205 9.44 -4.61 4.94
N CYS A 206 8.58 -5.63 4.82
CA CYS A 206 7.88 -5.96 3.58
C CYS A 206 6.54 -5.23 3.44
N SER A 207 5.96 -4.75 4.54
CA SER A 207 4.75 -3.92 4.54
C SER A 207 4.71 -2.99 5.75
N TRP A 208 3.98 -1.90 5.63
CA TRP A 208 3.85 -0.90 6.69
C TRP A 208 2.50 -0.22 6.66
N ARG A 209 1.93 -0.02 7.84
CA ARG A 209 0.70 0.72 8.04
C ARG A 209 0.89 2.18 7.63
N THR A 210 -0.11 2.71 6.96
CA THR A 210 -0.09 4.07 6.41
C THR A 210 -1.03 5.02 7.15
N THR A 211 -1.95 4.48 7.97
CA THR A 211 -2.99 5.24 8.67
C THR A 211 -3.24 4.66 10.06
N PHE A 212 -4.09 5.35 10.84
CA PHE A 212 -4.68 4.80 12.06
C PHE A 212 -5.43 3.50 11.81
N ASP A 213 -5.73 2.78 12.91
CA ASP A 213 -6.39 1.47 12.84
C ASP A 213 -7.77 1.55 12.20
N ILE A 214 -8.04 0.58 11.33
CA ILE A 214 -9.36 0.38 10.77
C ILE A 214 -10.33 -0.10 11.86
N TYR A 215 -11.57 0.32 11.76
CA TYR A 215 -12.68 -0.23 12.53
C TYR A 215 -13.82 -0.62 11.59
N ASP A 216 -14.71 -1.46 12.07
CA ASP A 216 -15.86 -1.96 11.31
C ASP A 216 -16.84 -0.84 10.97
N GLY A 217 -16.68 -0.24 9.79
CA GLY A 217 -17.53 0.82 9.28
C GLY A 217 -16.95 1.56 8.07
N TRP A 218 -17.85 2.01 7.21
CA TRP A 218 -17.51 2.69 5.96
C TRP A 218 -16.57 3.91 6.14
N LYS A 219 -16.78 4.69 7.21
CA LYS A 219 -15.95 5.87 7.44
C LYS A 219 -14.46 5.52 7.55
N ALA A 220 -14.10 4.43 8.22
CA ALA A 220 -12.72 3.99 8.33
C ALA A 220 -12.13 3.62 6.97
N VAL A 221 -12.87 2.84 6.17
CA VAL A 221 -12.46 2.47 4.81
C VAL A 221 -12.23 3.71 3.94
N LYS A 222 -13.17 4.66 3.97
CA LYS A 222 -13.09 5.92 3.20
C LYS A 222 -11.88 6.77 3.59
N ASP A 223 -11.62 6.94 4.89
CA ASP A 223 -10.51 7.74 5.39
C ASP A 223 -9.16 7.10 5.00
N ILE A 224 -9.03 5.78 5.16
CA ILE A 224 -7.83 5.03 4.77
C ILE A 224 -7.58 5.13 3.27
N LEU A 225 -8.62 4.98 2.45
CA LEU A 225 -8.49 5.15 1.00
C LEU A 225 -8.00 6.54 0.62
N ALA A 226 -8.54 7.59 1.27
CA ALA A 226 -8.16 8.97 0.98
C ALA A 226 -6.65 9.23 1.16
N GLU A 227 -6.04 8.68 2.22
CA GLU A 227 -4.59 8.78 2.45
C GLU A 227 -3.79 7.97 1.43
N ASN A 228 -4.23 6.75 1.11
CA ASN A 228 -3.47 5.85 0.24
C ASN A 228 -3.52 6.17 -1.26
N LEU A 229 -4.45 7.02 -1.71
CA LEU A 229 -4.53 7.45 -3.11
C LEU A 229 -3.22 8.07 -3.63
N TYR A 230 -2.41 8.63 -2.75
CA TYR A 230 -1.19 9.37 -3.08
C TYR A 230 0.11 8.62 -2.73
N LEU A 231 0.02 7.37 -2.22
CA LEU A 231 1.17 6.59 -1.79
C LEU A 231 1.65 5.55 -2.82
N ALA A 232 1.11 5.55 -4.03
CA ALA A 232 1.45 4.56 -5.05
C ALA A 232 2.95 4.52 -5.41
N ALA A 233 3.64 5.67 -5.35
CA ALA A 233 5.06 5.77 -5.64
C ALA A 233 5.97 5.02 -4.65
N TYR A 234 5.43 4.64 -3.48
CA TYR A 234 6.15 3.98 -2.39
C TYR A 234 5.90 2.47 -2.31
N CYS A 235 5.10 1.93 -3.23
CA CYS A 235 4.82 0.49 -3.36
C CYS A 235 5.65 -0.11 -4.49
N GLU A 236 6.35 -1.21 -4.19
CA GLU A 236 7.16 -1.94 -5.16
C GLU A 236 7.25 -3.43 -4.78
N LYS A 237 7.96 -4.22 -5.58
CA LYS A 237 8.12 -5.66 -5.33
C LYS A 237 8.64 -5.95 -3.93
N GLY A 238 7.86 -6.71 -3.15
CA GLY A 238 8.17 -7.08 -1.77
C GLY A 238 8.06 -5.94 -0.76
N ARG A 239 7.45 -4.80 -1.15
CA ARG A 239 7.33 -3.57 -0.37
C ARG A 239 5.95 -2.96 -0.57
N PHE A 240 5.09 -3.01 0.45
CA PHE A 240 3.68 -2.70 0.31
C PHE A 240 3.17 -1.71 1.35
N ASN A 241 2.40 -0.73 0.89
CA ASN A 241 1.54 0.06 1.75
C ASN A 241 0.45 -0.84 2.33
N ASP A 242 0.33 -0.86 3.65
CA ASP A 242 -0.66 -1.66 4.37
C ASP A 242 -1.82 -0.76 4.80
N MET A 243 -2.96 -0.93 4.15
CA MET A 243 -4.20 -0.21 4.45
C MET A 243 -5.00 -0.85 5.61
N ASP A 244 -4.35 -1.71 6.41
CA ASP A 244 -4.91 -2.46 7.51
C ASP A 244 -5.80 -3.65 7.09
N MET A 245 -6.37 -4.31 8.09
CA MET A 245 -7.14 -5.54 7.97
C MET A 245 -8.43 -5.37 7.17
N LEU A 246 -8.97 -6.47 6.69
CA LEU A 246 -10.25 -6.51 5.99
C LEU A 246 -11.41 -6.68 6.98
N GLU A 247 -12.30 -5.69 7.03
CA GLU A 247 -13.57 -5.72 7.78
C GLU A 247 -14.74 -6.36 7.01
N VAL A 248 -14.44 -7.00 5.87
CA VAL A 248 -15.40 -7.65 4.97
C VAL A 248 -16.23 -8.70 5.69
N GLY A 249 -17.54 -8.66 5.48
CA GLY A 249 -18.50 -9.61 6.06
C GLY A 249 -18.95 -9.28 7.49
N ARG A 250 -18.55 -8.14 8.05
CA ARG A 250 -18.97 -7.69 9.39
C ARG A 250 -20.24 -6.85 9.33
N SER A 251 -20.18 -5.53 9.59
CA SER A 251 -21.38 -4.68 9.67
C SER A 251 -21.67 -3.86 8.42
N MET A 252 -20.70 -3.70 7.52
CA MET A 252 -20.85 -2.95 6.30
C MET A 252 -21.85 -3.59 5.32
N THR A 253 -22.37 -2.78 4.39
CA THR A 253 -23.20 -3.26 3.29
C THR A 253 -22.37 -4.09 2.29
N GLU A 254 -23.03 -4.92 1.48
CA GLU A 254 -22.32 -5.70 0.45
C GLU A 254 -21.60 -4.83 -0.58
N GLU A 255 -22.11 -3.62 -0.88
CA GLU A 255 -21.43 -2.68 -1.77
C GLU A 255 -20.17 -2.07 -1.13
N GLU A 256 -20.23 -1.73 0.17
CA GLU A 256 -19.07 -1.26 0.93
C GLU A 256 -18.04 -2.37 1.10
N ASP A 257 -18.46 -3.61 1.38
CA ASP A 257 -17.58 -4.79 1.40
C ASP A 257 -16.86 -5.00 0.05
N LYS A 258 -17.59 -4.86 -1.08
CA LYS A 258 -17.01 -4.91 -2.43
C LYS A 258 -15.97 -3.80 -2.63
N THR A 259 -16.28 -2.58 -2.24
CA THR A 259 -15.36 -1.44 -2.36
C THR A 259 -14.13 -1.65 -1.50
N HIS A 260 -14.31 -2.06 -0.26
CA HIS A 260 -13.20 -2.34 0.66
C HIS A 260 -12.26 -3.40 0.07
N PHE A 261 -12.75 -4.58 -0.26
CA PHE A 261 -11.93 -5.65 -0.82
C PHE A 261 -11.31 -5.30 -2.17
N GLY A 262 -12.13 -4.75 -3.08
CA GLY A 262 -11.67 -4.40 -4.43
C GLY A 262 -10.57 -3.34 -4.44
N MET A 263 -10.71 -2.29 -3.61
CA MET A 263 -9.70 -1.24 -3.50
C MET A 263 -8.41 -1.77 -2.84
N TRP A 264 -8.49 -2.60 -1.78
CA TRP A 264 -7.30 -3.26 -1.22
C TRP A 264 -6.60 -4.12 -2.27
N CYS A 265 -7.36 -4.81 -3.12
CA CYS A 265 -6.78 -5.61 -4.19
C CYS A 265 -6.05 -4.77 -5.25
N ILE A 266 -6.68 -3.75 -5.81
CA ILE A 266 -6.06 -2.97 -6.89
C ILE A 266 -4.92 -2.07 -6.39
N MET A 267 -4.93 -1.71 -5.11
CA MET A 267 -3.89 -0.93 -4.46
C MET A 267 -2.77 -1.77 -3.83
N ASN A 268 -2.77 -3.09 -4.04
CA ASN A 268 -1.72 -4.02 -3.56
C ASN A 268 -1.48 -3.99 -2.04
N SER A 269 -2.52 -3.72 -1.25
CA SER A 269 -2.44 -3.84 0.21
C SER A 269 -2.39 -5.30 0.64
N PRO A 270 -1.76 -5.66 1.77
CA PRO A 270 -1.98 -6.93 2.42
C PRO A 270 -3.48 -7.23 2.61
N LEU A 271 -3.86 -8.49 2.44
CA LEU A 271 -5.25 -8.95 2.55
C LEU A 271 -5.38 -9.82 3.81
N LEU A 272 -5.45 -9.17 4.98
CA LEU A 272 -5.59 -9.83 6.28
C LEU A 272 -7.03 -9.77 6.77
N ILE A 273 -7.75 -10.89 6.70
CA ILE A 273 -9.16 -10.99 7.09
C ILE A 273 -9.31 -10.78 8.60
N GLY A 274 -10.23 -9.91 9.01
CA GLY A 274 -10.50 -9.58 10.42
C GLY A 274 -11.77 -10.21 11.01
N CYS A 275 -12.65 -10.83 10.20
CA CYS A 275 -13.85 -11.47 10.70
C CYS A 275 -13.58 -12.89 11.23
N ASP A 276 -14.55 -13.46 11.96
CA ASP A 276 -14.53 -14.87 12.38
C ASP A 276 -14.79 -15.78 11.18
N LEU A 277 -13.77 -16.57 10.78
CA LEU A 277 -13.87 -17.48 9.64
C LEU A 277 -14.81 -18.66 9.89
N THR A 278 -15.05 -19.03 11.16
CA THR A 278 -15.96 -20.14 11.51
C THR A 278 -17.43 -19.82 11.25
N SER A 279 -17.76 -18.53 11.13
CA SER A 279 -19.11 -18.01 10.92
C SER A 279 -19.19 -17.00 9.77
N ILE A 280 -18.24 -17.03 8.84
CA ILE A 280 -18.18 -16.08 7.72
C ILE A 280 -19.45 -16.14 6.84
N LYS A 281 -19.97 -14.94 6.50
CA LYS A 281 -21.16 -14.85 5.61
C LYS A 281 -20.83 -15.39 4.21
N PRO A 282 -21.77 -16.14 3.56
CA PRO A 282 -21.54 -16.67 2.22
C PRO A 282 -21.22 -15.61 1.15
N SER A 283 -21.82 -14.41 1.22
CA SER A 283 -21.52 -13.30 0.31
C SER A 283 -20.07 -12.80 0.49
N ALA A 284 -19.61 -12.64 1.72
CA ALA A 284 -18.25 -12.26 2.03
C ALA A 284 -17.22 -13.32 1.57
N LEU A 285 -17.51 -14.60 1.85
CA LEU A 285 -16.66 -15.71 1.41
C LEU A 285 -16.54 -15.75 -0.13
N LYS A 286 -17.67 -15.55 -0.85
CA LYS A 286 -17.66 -15.48 -2.32
C LYS A 286 -16.80 -14.31 -2.81
N LEU A 287 -16.93 -13.14 -2.19
CA LEU A 287 -16.14 -11.96 -2.54
C LEU A 287 -14.65 -12.18 -2.32
N LEU A 288 -14.27 -12.66 -1.13
CA LEU A 288 -12.86 -12.93 -0.76
C LEU A 288 -12.21 -14.01 -1.64
N LYS A 289 -13.00 -14.85 -2.31
CA LYS A 289 -12.50 -15.87 -3.26
C LYS A 289 -12.52 -15.40 -4.72
N ASN A 290 -12.75 -14.12 -5.00
CA ASN A 290 -12.76 -13.58 -6.36
C ASN A 290 -11.34 -13.57 -6.95
N GLN A 291 -11.10 -14.45 -7.91
CA GLN A 291 -9.77 -14.67 -8.47
C GLN A 291 -9.26 -13.51 -9.34
N ASP A 292 -10.15 -12.76 -10.03
CA ASP A 292 -9.72 -11.60 -10.81
C ASP A 292 -9.17 -10.51 -9.86
N LEU A 293 -9.86 -10.23 -8.75
CA LEU A 293 -9.42 -9.25 -7.75
C LEU A 293 -8.13 -9.70 -7.04
N ILE A 294 -8.05 -10.97 -6.62
CA ILE A 294 -6.83 -11.53 -6.03
C ILE A 294 -5.68 -11.47 -7.03
N GLY A 295 -5.94 -11.81 -8.31
CA GLY A 295 -4.96 -11.70 -9.39
C GLY A 295 -4.40 -10.30 -9.56
N LEU A 296 -5.23 -9.26 -9.38
CA LEU A 296 -4.76 -7.86 -9.39
C LEU A 296 -3.89 -7.53 -8.17
N ASN A 297 -4.19 -8.07 -6.99
CA ASN A 297 -3.40 -7.88 -5.78
C ASN A 297 -2.04 -8.58 -5.86
N GLN A 298 -2.01 -9.79 -6.44
CA GLN A 298 -0.83 -10.66 -6.53
C GLN A 298 -0.11 -10.55 -7.88
N ASP A 299 -0.48 -9.55 -8.73
CA ASP A 299 0.19 -9.31 -10.01
C ASP A 299 1.69 -9.07 -9.84
N GLN A 300 2.51 -9.68 -10.72
CA GLN A 300 3.97 -9.73 -10.58
C GLN A 300 4.68 -8.37 -10.68
N LEU A 301 4.01 -7.32 -11.19
CA LEU A 301 4.54 -5.96 -11.18
C LEU A 301 4.48 -5.34 -9.79
N TYR A 302 3.59 -5.84 -8.92
CA TYR A 302 3.36 -5.32 -7.57
C TYR A 302 3.13 -3.81 -7.53
N GLN A 303 2.60 -3.25 -8.60
CA GLN A 303 2.33 -1.84 -8.73
C GLN A 303 1.00 -1.49 -8.07
N GLN A 304 1.01 -0.58 -7.10
CA GLN A 304 -0.23 0.02 -6.59
C GLN A 304 -0.88 0.87 -7.68
N ALA A 305 -2.21 0.80 -7.82
CA ALA A 305 -2.94 1.69 -8.72
C ALA A 305 -2.81 3.16 -8.27
N TYR A 306 -2.59 4.04 -9.22
CA TYR A 306 -2.42 5.47 -8.98
C TYR A 306 -3.54 6.29 -9.62
N LEU A 307 -3.83 7.44 -9.02
CA LEU A 307 -4.85 8.37 -9.48
C LEU A 307 -4.47 9.00 -10.82
N VAL A 308 -5.42 9.03 -11.77
CA VAL A 308 -5.23 9.67 -13.08
C VAL A 308 -6.31 10.67 -13.43
N ALA A 309 -7.49 10.61 -12.80
CA ALA A 309 -8.55 11.57 -13.05
C ALA A 309 -9.52 11.66 -11.86
N LEU A 310 -10.11 12.84 -11.69
CA LEU A 310 -11.26 13.12 -10.85
C LEU A 310 -12.44 13.47 -11.77
N THR A 311 -13.45 12.61 -11.82
CA THR A 311 -14.59 12.79 -12.72
C THR A 311 -15.90 12.66 -11.95
N ASN A 312 -16.71 13.71 -11.96
CA ASN A 312 -18.01 13.78 -11.24
C ASN A 312 -17.89 13.41 -9.74
N GLY A 313 -16.76 13.78 -9.11
CA GLY A 313 -16.48 13.48 -7.70
C GLY A 313 -16.03 12.04 -7.43
N CYS A 314 -15.79 11.24 -8.47
CA CYS A 314 -15.23 9.90 -8.41
C CYS A 314 -13.74 9.90 -8.78
N HIS A 315 -12.98 9.02 -8.15
CA HIS A 315 -11.55 8.82 -8.44
C HIS A 315 -11.38 7.73 -9.48
N VAL A 316 -10.58 8.00 -10.52
CA VAL A 316 -10.18 7.01 -11.52
C VAL A 316 -8.73 6.65 -11.28
N LEU A 317 -8.49 5.40 -10.92
CA LEU A 317 -7.15 4.86 -10.66
C LEU A 317 -6.79 3.85 -11.73
N VAL A 318 -5.49 3.71 -12.03
CA VAL A 318 -5.00 2.76 -13.02
C VAL A 318 -3.66 2.16 -12.60
N LYS A 319 -3.40 0.94 -13.02
CA LYS A 319 -2.09 0.27 -12.90
C LYS A 319 -1.79 -0.58 -14.13
N ASP A 320 -0.51 -0.79 -14.42
CA ASP A 320 -0.08 -1.82 -15.34
C ASP A 320 -0.23 -3.20 -14.69
N ILE A 321 -0.48 -4.22 -15.47
CA ILE A 321 -0.53 -5.63 -15.03
C ILE A 321 0.26 -6.51 -16.00
N GLU A 322 0.76 -7.63 -15.50
CA GLU A 322 1.58 -8.61 -16.22
C GLU A 322 2.93 -8.04 -16.71
N GLU A 323 2.93 -6.99 -17.49
CA GLU A 323 4.13 -6.35 -18.04
C GLU A 323 3.99 -4.83 -18.05
N LYS A 324 5.04 -4.11 -17.62
CA LYS A 324 5.08 -2.65 -17.60
C LYS A 324 4.95 -2.07 -19.01
N ASN A 325 4.10 -1.02 -19.13
CA ASN A 325 3.82 -0.33 -20.39
C ASN A 325 3.24 -1.22 -21.52
N SER A 326 2.74 -2.40 -21.17
CA SER A 326 2.02 -3.27 -22.10
C SER A 326 0.66 -2.69 -22.49
N THR A 327 -0.04 -3.39 -23.38
CA THR A 327 -1.41 -3.05 -23.77
C THR A 327 -2.45 -3.43 -22.71
N LYS A 328 -2.04 -4.16 -21.66
CA LYS A 328 -2.92 -4.58 -20.56
C LYS A 328 -2.80 -3.68 -19.35
N ARG A 329 -3.92 -3.23 -18.82
CA ARG A 329 -4.03 -2.46 -17.59
C ARG A 329 -5.23 -2.88 -16.76
N ALA A 330 -5.20 -2.58 -15.47
CA ALA A 330 -6.40 -2.59 -14.65
C ALA A 330 -6.72 -1.15 -14.21
N PHE A 331 -8.02 -0.83 -14.09
CA PHE A 331 -8.45 0.46 -13.58
C PHE A 331 -9.64 0.31 -12.64
N ALA A 332 -9.74 1.25 -11.69
CA ALA A 332 -10.87 1.37 -10.78
C ALA A 332 -11.55 2.72 -10.93
N VAL A 333 -12.88 2.72 -10.78
CA VAL A 333 -13.68 3.93 -10.60
C VAL A 333 -14.26 3.87 -9.20
N TYR A 334 -13.79 4.73 -8.29
CA TYR A 334 -14.15 4.76 -6.89
C TYR A 334 -15.02 5.99 -6.58
N ASN A 335 -16.20 5.76 -6.01
CA ASN A 335 -17.16 6.77 -5.61
C ASN A 335 -17.21 6.90 -4.07
N PRO A 336 -16.52 7.89 -3.46
CA PRO A 336 -16.59 8.11 -2.01
C PRO A 336 -17.87 8.81 -1.53
N ASN A 337 -18.79 9.19 -2.45
CA ASN A 337 -19.95 10.01 -2.15
C ASN A 337 -21.15 9.16 -1.71
N ASP A 338 -22.09 9.79 -0.99
CA ASP A 338 -23.32 9.17 -0.46
C ASP A 338 -24.41 8.99 -1.53
N MET A 339 -24.12 9.29 -2.79
CA MET A 339 -25.05 9.10 -3.92
C MET A 339 -24.34 8.41 -5.09
N ALA A 340 -25.10 7.64 -5.85
CA ALA A 340 -24.61 7.06 -7.10
C ALA A 340 -24.14 8.13 -8.09
N LYS A 341 -23.12 7.81 -8.88
CA LYS A 341 -22.53 8.69 -9.88
C LYS A 341 -22.37 7.98 -11.21
N ASP A 342 -22.72 8.67 -12.29
CA ASP A 342 -22.38 8.24 -13.64
C ASP A 342 -21.05 8.87 -14.05
N VAL A 343 -20.14 8.04 -14.52
CA VAL A 343 -18.74 8.42 -14.82
C VAL A 343 -18.38 7.99 -16.24
N ALA A 344 -17.97 8.96 -17.05
CA ALA A 344 -17.37 8.70 -18.35
C ALA A 344 -15.83 8.56 -18.20
N VAL A 345 -15.35 7.34 -18.28
CA VAL A 345 -13.90 7.04 -18.23
C VAL A 345 -13.31 7.16 -19.63
N LYS A 346 -12.50 8.17 -19.86
CA LYS A 346 -11.79 8.33 -21.13
C LYS A 346 -10.58 7.40 -21.18
N PHE A 347 -10.48 6.58 -22.21
CA PHE A 347 -9.36 5.66 -22.37
C PHE A 347 -8.02 6.36 -22.54
N ALA A 348 -8.01 7.58 -23.09
CA ALA A 348 -6.81 8.40 -23.17
C ALA A 348 -6.22 8.74 -21.80
N ASP A 349 -7.05 8.99 -20.77
CA ASP A 349 -6.60 9.26 -19.39
C ASP A 349 -5.95 8.01 -18.77
N LEU A 350 -6.37 6.83 -19.22
CA LEU A 350 -5.78 5.53 -18.86
C LEU A 350 -4.60 5.14 -19.77
N CYS A 351 -4.18 5.99 -20.69
CA CYS A 351 -3.18 5.72 -21.72
C CYS A 351 -3.50 4.48 -22.59
N LEU A 352 -4.76 4.23 -22.88
CA LEU A 352 -5.26 3.14 -23.73
C LEU A 352 -5.70 3.71 -25.08
N GLY A 353 -5.12 3.22 -26.18
CA GLY A 353 -5.38 3.68 -27.54
C GLY A 353 -6.07 2.64 -28.40
N GLY A 354 -6.86 3.12 -29.39
CA GLY A 354 -7.63 2.28 -30.29
C GLY A 354 -8.87 1.67 -29.65
N SER A 355 -9.19 0.44 -30.02
CA SER A 355 -10.25 -0.36 -29.42
C SER A 355 -9.76 -0.99 -28.12
N VAL A 356 -10.58 -0.95 -27.07
CA VAL A 356 -10.27 -1.48 -25.73
C VAL A 356 -11.26 -2.57 -25.37
N THR A 357 -10.76 -3.76 -25.08
CA THR A 357 -11.57 -4.87 -24.54
C THR A 357 -11.61 -4.74 -23.02
N LEU A 358 -12.79 -4.86 -22.42
CA LEU A 358 -12.99 -4.76 -20.97
C LEU A 358 -13.51 -6.07 -20.39
N ARG A 359 -13.02 -6.39 -19.19
CA ARG A 359 -13.54 -7.44 -18.30
C ARG A 359 -13.89 -6.82 -16.95
N ASP A 360 -15.10 -7.05 -16.47
CA ASP A 360 -15.51 -6.69 -15.10
C ASP A 360 -14.88 -7.66 -14.11
N ALA A 361 -14.05 -7.15 -13.22
CA ALA A 361 -13.31 -7.97 -12.26
C ALA A 361 -14.20 -8.48 -11.11
N PHE A 362 -15.28 -7.76 -10.71
CA PHE A 362 -16.22 -8.24 -9.70
C PHE A 362 -17.10 -9.37 -10.23
N GLU A 363 -17.65 -9.18 -11.43
CA GLU A 363 -18.56 -10.16 -12.05
C GLU A 363 -17.78 -11.25 -12.82
N GLN A 364 -16.46 -11.12 -12.97
CA GLN A 364 -15.58 -12.03 -13.72
C GLN A 364 -16.09 -12.27 -15.15
N LYS A 365 -16.57 -11.19 -15.79
CA LYS A 365 -17.30 -11.24 -17.06
C LYS A 365 -16.70 -10.29 -18.09
N ASP A 366 -16.53 -10.81 -19.31
CA ASP A 366 -16.12 -10.01 -20.45
C ASP A 366 -17.28 -9.11 -20.92
N LEU A 367 -17.00 -7.81 -21.07
CA LEU A 367 -17.99 -6.81 -21.48
C LEU A 367 -17.93 -6.49 -22.99
N GLY A 368 -16.88 -6.95 -23.70
CA GLY A 368 -16.66 -6.68 -25.12
C GLY A 368 -15.74 -5.48 -25.37
N LYS A 369 -15.91 -4.85 -26.55
CA LYS A 369 -15.01 -3.81 -27.06
C LYS A 369 -15.65 -2.44 -27.02
N PHE A 370 -14.85 -1.44 -26.64
CA PHE A 370 -15.24 -0.04 -26.55
C PHE A 370 -14.19 0.84 -27.24
N SER A 371 -14.55 2.09 -27.57
CA SER A 371 -13.63 3.05 -28.19
C SER A 371 -13.83 4.45 -27.60
N GLY A 372 -12.74 5.18 -27.37
CA GLY A 372 -12.76 6.53 -26.86
C GLY A 372 -13.03 6.61 -25.36
N GLN A 373 -14.20 6.16 -24.89
CA GLN A 373 -14.59 6.17 -23.47
C GLN A 373 -15.51 5.01 -23.10
N PHE A 374 -15.68 4.80 -21.80
CA PHE A 374 -16.59 3.84 -21.20
C PHE A 374 -17.45 4.53 -20.14
N GLU A 375 -18.77 4.37 -20.25
CA GLU A 375 -19.73 4.92 -19.29
C GLU A 375 -20.04 3.87 -18.20
N VAL A 376 -19.96 4.28 -16.93
CA VAL A 376 -20.25 3.39 -15.81
C VAL A 376 -21.00 4.12 -14.71
N SER A 377 -22.04 3.49 -14.17
CA SER A 377 -22.72 3.94 -12.96
C SER A 377 -22.09 3.29 -11.73
N VAL A 378 -21.63 4.11 -10.79
CA VAL A 378 -21.00 3.67 -9.56
C VAL A 378 -21.91 4.03 -8.38
N PRO A 379 -22.41 3.06 -7.62
CA PRO A 379 -23.27 3.30 -6.45
C PRO A 379 -22.61 4.23 -5.42
N ALA A 380 -23.41 4.72 -4.48
CA ALA A 380 -22.89 5.36 -3.28
C ALA A 380 -21.92 4.41 -2.58
N HIS A 381 -20.77 4.92 -2.11
CA HIS A 381 -19.69 4.17 -1.44
C HIS A 381 -19.12 3.02 -2.29
N GLY A 382 -19.41 3.02 -3.60
CA GLY A 382 -19.10 1.93 -4.50
C GLY A 382 -17.77 2.06 -5.22
N CYS A 383 -17.29 0.95 -5.75
CA CYS A 383 -16.26 0.96 -6.78
C CYS A 383 -16.61 -0.02 -7.91
N ARG A 384 -15.99 0.20 -9.07
CA ARG A 384 -16.02 -0.72 -10.22
C ARG A 384 -14.59 -0.92 -10.69
N ILE A 385 -14.21 -2.16 -10.90
CA ILE A 385 -12.83 -2.53 -11.29
C ILE A 385 -12.87 -3.32 -12.58
N TYR A 386 -12.03 -2.90 -13.52
CA TYR A 386 -11.96 -3.49 -14.85
C TYR A 386 -10.54 -3.85 -15.22
N ILE A 387 -10.40 -4.99 -15.92
CA ILE A 387 -9.19 -5.37 -16.64
C ILE A 387 -9.40 -4.95 -18.09
N ALA A 388 -8.44 -4.19 -18.63
CA ALA A 388 -8.51 -3.59 -19.96
C ALA A 388 -7.35 -4.05 -20.84
N GLU A 389 -7.64 -4.35 -22.11
CA GLU A 389 -6.62 -4.62 -23.11
C GLU A 389 -6.88 -3.75 -24.36
N CYS A 390 -5.91 -2.93 -24.76
CA CYS A 390 -6.02 -1.99 -25.86
C CYS A 390 -5.23 -2.42 -27.09
N GLU A 391 -5.51 -1.80 -28.25
CA GLU A 391 -4.75 -2.06 -29.47
C GLU A 391 -3.32 -1.53 -29.42
N HIS A 392 -3.13 -0.39 -28.76
CA HIS A 392 -1.80 0.21 -28.55
C HIS A 392 -1.75 1.08 -27.32
N ARG A 393 -0.59 1.11 -26.67
CA ARG A 393 -0.30 1.94 -25.50
C ARG A 393 -0.08 3.39 -25.93
N LEU A 394 -0.71 4.35 -25.23
CA LEU A 394 -0.43 5.77 -25.39
C LEU A 394 0.63 6.23 -24.37
N GLU A 395 1.39 7.25 -24.72
CA GLU A 395 2.26 7.96 -23.77
C GLU A 395 1.42 8.84 -22.85
N ARG A 396 1.75 8.84 -21.57
CA ARG A 396 1.11 9.74 -20.60
C ARG A 396 1.64 11.15 -20.80
N VAL A 397 0.74 12.12 -20.88
CA VAL A 397 1.12 13.53 -21.05
C VAL A 397 1.35 14.18 -19.70
N ARG A 398 0.40 14.09 -18.78
CA ARG A 398 0.45 14.76 -17.47
C ARG A 398 0.78 13.80 -16.33
N TYR A 399 1.71 14.21 -15.47
CA TYR A 399 2.11 13.52 -14.25
C TYR A 399 1.92 14.50 -13.09
N GLU A 400 0.92 14.23 -12.23
CA GLU A 400 0.62 15.04 -11.06
C GLU A 400 1.69 14.83 -9.97
N ALA A 401 2.08 15.91 -9.29
CA ALA A 401 3.16 15.89 -8.32
C ALA A 401 2.86 15.03 -7.09
N GLU A 402 1.60 14.98 -6.65
CA GLU A 402 1.18 14.16 -5.53
C GLU A 402 1.19 12.66 -5.82
N THR A 403 1.40 12.24 -7.07
CA THR A 403 1.61 10.84 -7.45
C THR A 403 3.07 10.50 -7.70
N ALA A 404 3.98 11.48 -7.55
CA ALA A 404 5.41 11.30 -7.70
C ALA A 404 6.05 10.86 -6.37
N TYR A 405 7.33 10.57 -6.40
CA TYR A 405 8.10 10.11 -5.25
C TYR A 405 8.90 11.27 -4.65
N ILE A 406 8.78 11.48 -3.35
CA ILE A 406 9.65 12.37 -2.57
C ILE A 406 10.68 11.48 -1.86
N SER A 407 11.98 11.70 -2.08
CA SER A 407 13.02 10.78 -1.62
C SER A 407 13.14 10.69 -0.09
N ASP A 408 12.90 11.77 0.63
CA ASP A 408 12.88 11.81 2.11
C ASP A 408 11.46 12.05 2.67
N TYR A 409 10.44 11.46 2.04
CA TYR A 409 9.05 11.59 2.51
C TYR A 409 8.85 10.90 3.84
N GLN A 410 8.33 11.65 4.82
CA GLN A 410 8.00 11.15 6.16
C GLN A 410 6.84 11.97 6.73
N GLU A 411 5.68 11.38 6.91
CA GLU A 411 4.53 12.08 7.51
C GLU A 411 4.80 12.56 8.93
N LEU A 412 5.54 11.79 9.70
CA LEU A 412 5.86 12.13 11.10
C LEU A 412 6.67 13.41 11.26
N LYS A 413 7.60 13.70 10.35
CA LYS A 413 8.41 14.93 10.42
C LYS A 413 7.56 16.17 10.14
N ASN A 414 6.48 16.05 9.39
CA ASN A 414 5.62 17.18 9.03
C ASN A 414 4.85 17.76 10.22
N HIS A 415 4.73 17.00 11.30
CA HIS A 415 4.17 17.48 12.58
C HIS A 415 5.22 18.11 13.52
N GLN A 416 6.49 18.11 13.11
CA GLN A 416 7.61 18.69 13.85
C GLN A 416 8.07 20.03 13.23
N THR A 417 9.04 20.66 13.85
CA THR A 417 9.55 21.98 13.43
C THR A 417 10.41 21.94 12.16
N GLU A 418 10.90 20.77 11.77
CA GLU A 418 11.66 20.54 10.54
C GLU A 418 10.73 20.12 9.41
N ARG A 419 10.56 21.00 8.41
CA ARG A 419 9.71 20.72 7.27
C ARG A 419 10.50 20.00 6.18
N THR A 420 9.95 18.86 5.74
CA THR A 420 10.41 18.11 4.57
C THR A 420 9.32 18.13 3.50
N GLY A 421 9.61 17.60 2.31
CA GLY A 421 8.64 17.50 1.23
C GLY A 421 7.35 16.80 1.65
N ILE A 422 6.21 17.39 1.31
CA ILE A 422 4.87 16.89 1.64
C ILE A 422 3.92 17.07 0.46
N TYR A 423 2.79 16.34 0.49
CA TYR A 423 1.65 16.58 -0.39
C TYR A 423 0.60 17.42 0.36
N GLU A 424 0.27 18.58 -0.19
CA GLU A 424 -0.68 19.50 0.41
C GLU A 424 -1.91 19.72 -0.47
N LYS A 425 -3.11 19.75 0.13
CA LYS A 425 -4.34 20.16 -0.57
C LYS A 425 -4.23 21.58 -1.08
N SER A 426 -4.64 21.80 -2.32
CA SER A 426 -4.65 23.12 -2.95
C SER A 426 -5.78 23.23 -3.96
N SER A 427 -6.67 24.19 -3.76
CA SER A 427 -7.75 24.48 -4.71
C SER A 427 -7.28 25.16 -6.00
N TYR A 428 -6.01 25.52 -6.08
CA TYR A 428 -5.39 26.12 -7.26
C TYR A 428 -4.75 25.09 -8.20
N CYS A 429 -4.57 23.87 -7.71
CA CYS A 429 -3.85 22.81 -8.41
C CYS A 429 -4.77 21.91 -9.23
N SER A 430 -4.22 21.30 -10.28
CA SER A 430 -4.96 20.57 -11.30
C SER A 430 -5.73 19.36 -10.75
N ALA A 431 -5.16 18.60 -9.82
CA ALA A 431 -5.81 17.47 -9.17
C ALA A 431 -6.16 17.72 -7.68
N GLY A 432 -6.08 19.00 -7.25
CA GLY A 432 -6.44 19.40 -5.91
C GLY A 432 -5.35 19.26 -4.85
N TYR A 433 -4.12 18.88 -5.27
CA TYR A 433 -2.95 18.73 -4.42
C TYR A 433 -1.71 19.30 -5.10
N LYS A 434 -0.63 19.43 -4.34
CA LYS A 434 0.71 19.85 -4.79
C LYS A 434 1.77 19.21 -3.92
N ALA A 435 2.99 19.09 -4.42
CA ALA A 435 4.17 18.77 -3.61
C ALA A 435 4.85 20.05 -3.14
N SER A 436 5.00 20.23 -1.83
CA SER A 436 5.51 21.43 -1.17
C SER A 436 6.71 21.13 -0.28
N TRP A 437 7.39 22.17 0.18
CA TRP A 437 8.53 22.09 1.10
C TRP A 437 9.69 21.23 0.59
N LEU A 438 9.87 21.18 -0.73
CA LEU A 438 10.95 20.50 -1.42
C LEU A 438 12.21 21.37 -1.47
N GLY A 439 13.39 20.75 -1.52
CA GLY A 439 14.68 21.43 -1.60
C GLY A 439 15.41 21.53 -0.26
N MET A 440 16.44 22.38 -0.17
CA MET A 440 17.33 22.54 0.98
C MET A 440 18.19 21.33 1.31
N SER A 441 18.06 20.22 0.59
CA SER A 441 18.82 18.97 0.68
C SER A 441 18.83 18.26 -0.66
N GLU A 442 19.85 17.45 -0.91
CA GLU A 442 19.90 16.54 -2.08
C GLU A 442 18.79 15.49 -2.06
N GLU A 443 18.35 15.08 -0.86
CA GLU A 443 17.36 14.00 -0.67
C GLU A 443 15.92 14.53 -0.58
N ASN A 444 15.73 15.85 -0.39
CA ASN A 444 14.39 16.45 -0.36
C ASN A 444 13.97 16.93 -1.74
N ASP A 445 13.76 16.01 -2.64
CA ASP A 445 13.47 16.21 -4.06
C ASP A 445 12.13 15.59 -4.48
N LEU A 446 11.72 15.84 -5.72
CA LEU A 446 10.54 15.23 -6.32
C LEU A 446 10.95 14.43 -7.56
N VAL A 447 10.60 13.15 -7.58
CA VAL A 447 11.01 12.20 -8.62
C VAL A 447 9.80 11.61 -9.32
N PHE A 448 9.61 11.95 -10.60
CA PHE A 448 8.65 11.33 -11.49
C PHE A 448 9.29 10.07 -12.06
N ARG A 449 8.88 8.92 -11.55
CA ARG A 449 9.32 7.61 -12.03
C ARG A 449 8.44 7.16 -13.19
N ASP A 450 8.96 6.27 -14.04
CA ASP A 450 8.19 5.65 -15.13
C ASP A 450 7.60 6.64 -16.16
N VAL A 451 8.32 7.71 -16.46
CA VAL A 451 7.98 8.59 -17.58
C VAL A 451 8.24 7.82 -18.89
N TYR A 452 7.16 7.26 -19.44
CA TYR A 452 7.23 6.36 -20.59
C TYR A 452 7.29 7.12 -21.92
N SER A 453 8.25 6.76 -22.75
CA SER A 453 8.31 7.15 -24.16
C SER A 453 8.39 5.92 -25.07
N GLN A 454 7.47 5.83 -26.03
CA GLN A 454 7.38 4.69 -26.94
C GLN A 454 8.60 4.60 -27.88
N ASN A 455 9.10 5.73 -28.32
CA ASN A 455 10.15 5.79 -29.33
C ASN A 455 11.45 6.46 -28.87
N GLY A 456 11.43 7.18 -27.75
CA GLY A 456 12.48 8.12 -27.38
C GLY A 456 12.49 9.35 -28.29
N GLY A 457 13.42 10.28 -28.06
CA GLY A 457 13.57 11.49 -28.86
C GLY A 457 13.40 12.78 -28.08
N ASP A 458 13.13 13.86 -28.78
CA ASP A 458 13.04 15.20 -28.22
C ASP A 458 11.61 15.50 -27.77
N TYR A 459 11.45 15.95 -26.52
CA TYR A 459 10.19 16.28 -25.87
C TYR A 459 10.25 17.67 -25.26
N ASP A 460 9.10 18.30 -25.15
CA ASP A 460 8.89 19.48 -24.32
C ASP A 460 8.44 19.02 -22.93
N LEU A 461 9.23 19.35 -21.89
CA LEU A 461 8.88 19.22 -20.48
C LEU A 461 8.35 20.55 -19.99
N THR A 462 7.09 20.62 -19.59
CA THR A 462 6.50 21.77 -18.92
C THR A 462 6.32 21.43 -17.45
N ILE A 463 6.84 22.27 -16.56
CA ILE A 463 6.70 22.15 -15.11
C ILE A 463 5.66 23.17 -14.68
N GLY A 464 4.53 22.71 -14.09
CA GLY A 464 3.52 23.53 -13.45
C GLY A 464 3.87 23.73 -11.96
N PHE A 465 3.93 24.97 -11.50
CA PHE A 465 4.38 25.29 -10.15
C PHE A 465 3.69 26.54 -9.58
N ILE A 466 3.75 26.67 -8.25
CA ILE A 466 3.27 27.84 -7.50
C ILE A 466 4.45 28.45 -6.73
N SER A 467 4.67 29.75 -6.89
CA SER A 467 5.69 30.49 -6.13
C SER A 467 5.36 31.98 -6.06
N GLY A 468 5.60 32.58 -4.89
CA GLY A 468 5.53 34.03 -4.70
C GLY A 468 6.82 34.78 -5.02
N ASP A 469 7.90 34.05 -5.28
CA ASP A 469 9.24 34.56 -5.57
C ASP A 469 9.90 33.77 -6.72
N ASN A 470 11.09 34.22 -7.14
CA ASN A 470 11.86 33.49 -8.13
C ASN A 470 12.68 32.40 -7.46
N ARG A 471 12.54 31.17 -7.92
CA ARG A 471 13.27 30.00 -7.42
C ARG A 471 13.98 29.26 -8.55
N LEU A 472 14.96 28.45 -8.21
CA LEU A 472 15.68 27.62 -9.17
C LEU A 472 15.24 26.18 -9.03
N ILE A 473 15.03 25.52 -10.18
CA ILE A 473 14.75 24.09 -10.27
C ILE A 473 15.90 23.43 -11.03
N CYS A 474 16.65 22.55 -10.38
CA CYS A 474 17.57 21.64 -11.06
C CYS A 474 16.77 20.48 -11.62
N VAL A 475 16.78 20.34 -12.94
CA VAL A 475 16.10 19.26 -13.65
C VAL A 475 17.08 18.14 -13.97
N GLY A 476 16.84 16.96 -13.41
CA GLY A 476 17.58 15.73 -13.67
C GLY A 476 16.80 14.79 -14.59
N LEU A 477 17.51 14.09 -15.45
CA LEU A 477 16.95 13.06 -16.32
C LEU A 477 17.82 11.81 -16.28
N ASN A 478 17.23 10.68 -15.90
CA ASN A 478 17.92 9.38 -15.80
C ASN A 478 19.23 9.45 -14.98
N GLY A 479 19.19 10.15 -13.84
CA GLY A 479 20.33 10.29 -12.93
C GLY A 479 21.37 11.36 -13.30
N LYS A 480 21.11 12.16 -14.36
CA LYS A 480 22.02 13.24 -14.79
C LYS A 480 21.28 14.57 -14.78
N THR A 481 21.88 15.62 -14.19
CA THR A 481 21.39 16.99 -14.34
C THR A 481 21.48 17.42 -15.80
N VAL A 482 20.34 17.86 -16.37
CA VAL A 482 20.28 18.33 -17.75
C VAL A 482 20.25 19.85 -17.85
N GLU A 483 19.54 20.52 -16.90
CA GLU A 483 19.41 21.98 -16.89
C GLU A 483 19.03 22.47 -15.50
N THR A 484 19.41 23.72 -15.18
CA THR A 484 18.86 24.48 -14.06
C THR A 484 18.05 25.63 -14.60
N VAL A 485 16.76 25.66 -14.28
CA VAL A 485 15.83 26.65 -14.82
C VAL A 485 15.35 27.62 -13.73
N GLU A 486 15.14 28.87 -14.10
CA GLU A 486 14.48 29.84 -13.24
C GLU A 486 12.97 29.66 -13.32
N ALA A 487 12.36 29.41 -12.16
CA ALA A 487 10.91 29.34 -11.95
C ALA A 487 10.44 30.70 -11.43
N LYS A 488 10.03 31.57 -12.35
CA LYS A 488 9.49 32.89 -12.02
C LYS A 488 8.01 32.75 -11.67
N GLY A 489 7.69 32.84 -10.38
CA GLY A 489 6.32 32.69 -9.90
C GLY A 489 5.49 33.96 -10.09
N SER A 490 4.18 33.78 -10.15
CA SER A 490 3.17 34.82 -10.27
C SER A 490 2.42 35.07 -8.95
N GLY A 491 2.75 34.35 -7.89
CA GLY A 491 2.12 34.43 -6.56
C GLY A 491 1.81 33.03 -5.99
N TRP A 492 1.43 33.00 -4.71
CA TRP A 492 1.14 31.76 -3.98
C TRP A 492 -0.27 31.17 -4.23
N SER A 493 -1.05 31.78 -5.13
CA SER A 493 -2.45 31.43 -5.38
C SER A 493 -2.74 31.10 -6.86
N GLN A 494 -1.71 30.97 -7.68
CA GLN A 494 -1.88 30.66 -9.09
C GLN A 494 -0.69 29.87 -9.65
N ILE A 495 -0.99 29.02 -10.63
CA ILE A 495 0.01 28.21 -11.31
C ILE A 495 0.78 29.07 -12.31
N SER A 496 2.08 28.90 -12.32
CA SER A 496 3.00 29.36 -13.35
C SER A 496 3.61 28.15 -14.04
N GLU A 497 4.10 28.32 -15.27
CA GLU A 497 4.69 27.24 -16.04
C GLU A 497 6.10 27.59 -16.51
N LYS A 498 6.96 26.57 -16.56
CA LYS A 498 8.27 26.64 -17.18
C LYS A 498 8.46 25.47 -18.13
N THR A 499 8.73 25.76 -19.41
CA THR A 499 8.98 24.74 -20.43
C THR A 499 10.46 24.70 -20.80
N LEU A 500 11.00 23.49 -20.97
CA LEU A 500 12.34 23.21 -21.47
C LEU A 500 12.32 21.99 -22.39
N LYS A 501 13.35 21.85 -23.23
CA LYS A 501 13.48 20.68 -24.11
C LYS A 501 14.33 19.61 -23.41
N ILE A 502 13.83 18.38 -23.46
CA ILE A 502 14.54 17.21 -22.92
C ILE A 502 14.61 16.11 -24.00
N ARG A 503 15.55 15.18 -23.84
CA ARG A 503 15.66 14.02 -24.70
C ARG A 503 15.43 12.75 -23.92
N LEU A 504 14.26 12.12 -24.12
CA LEU A 504 13.90 10.86 -23.48
C LEU A 504 14.52 9.66 -24.19
N ASN A 505 14.87 8.64 -23.43
CA ASN A 505 15.19 7.32 -23.97
C ASN A 505 13.87 6.59 -24.31
N LYS A 506 13.94 5.64 -25.25
CA LYS A 506 12.86 4.69 -25.46
C LYS A 506 12.64 3.87 -24.17
N GLY A 507 11.39 3.69 -23.78
CA GLY A 507 11.00 3.01 -22.52
C GLY A 507 10.81 4.01 -21.38
N ASN A 508 11.04 3.55 -20.15
CA ASN A 508 10.86 4.36 -18.95
C ASN A 508 12.04 5.30 -18.70
N ASN A 509 11.71 6.50 -18.28
CA ASN A 509 12.65 7.53 -17.87
C ASN A 509 12.30 8.01 -16.46
N THR A 510 13.26 8.63 -15.80
CA THR A 510 13.08 9.26 -14.50
C THR A 510 13.38 10.75 -14.62
N ILE A 511 12.45 11.61 -14.21
CA ILE A 511 12.64 13.06 -14.14
C ILE A 511 12.69 13.45 -12.67
N ARG A 512 13.74 14.16 -12.27
CA ARG A 512 13.99 14.63 -10.92
C ARG A 512 13.96 16.15 -10.88
N LEU A 513 13.22 16.72 -9.92
CA LEU A 513 13.22 18.14 -9.61
C LEU A 513 13.86 18.33 -8.24
N SER A 514 14.96 19.08 -8.15
CA SER A 514 15.73 19.22 -6.91
C SER A 514 16.38 20.61 -6.78
N ASN A 515 16.72 20.97 -5.55
CA ASN A 515 17.64 22.07 -5.23
C ASN A 515 18.27 21.84 -3.86
N ALA A 516 19.53 21.46 -3.81
CA ALA A 516 20.22 21.11 -2.58
C ALA A 516 20.44 22.29 -1.61
N THR A 517 20.39 23.52 -2.11
CA THR A 517 20.82 24.73 -1.35
C THR A 517 19.71 25.74 -1.12
N ALA A 518 18.56 25.56 -1.76
CA ALA A 518 17.42 26.48 -1.63
C ALA A 518 16.08 25.72 -1.78
N TRP A 519 14.99 26.36 -1.34
CA TRP A 519 13.66 25.82 -1.53
C TRP A 519 13.25 25.80 -3.00
N LEU A 520 12.65 24.69 -3.45
CA LEU A 520 11.91 24.62 -4.71
C LEU A 520 10.60 25.42 -4.64
N PRO A 521 10.01 25.85 -5.76
CA PRO A 521 8.59 26.21 -5.77
C PRO A 521 7.75 24.99 -5.42
N ASP A 522 6.51 25.20 -4.99
CA ASP A 522 5.54 24.10 -4.87
C ASP A 522 5.22 23.57 -6.27
N ILE A 523 5.28 22.27 -6.45
CA ILE A 523 5.07 21.63 -7.76
C ILE A 523 3.66 21.06 -7.85
N ASP A 524 2.96 21.37 -8.94
CA ASP A 524 1.63 20.84 -9.24
C ASP A 524 1.72 19.63 -10.18
N TYR A 525 2.42 19.78 -11.31
CA TYR A 525 2.55 18.70 -12.30
C TYR A 525 3.79 18.86 -13.18
N ILE A 526 4.05 17.83 -13.98
CA ILE A 526 4.81 17.94 -15.22
C ILE A 526 3.97 17.47 -16.40
N ASP A 527 4.06 18.21 -17.54
CA ASP A 527 3.53 17.78 -18.83
C ASP A 527 4.69 17.38 -19.75
N ILE A 528 4.55 16.23 -20.41
CA ILE A 528 5.51 15.67 -21.37
C ILE A 528 4.84 15.59 -22.74
N LYS A 529 5.30 16.39 -23.69
CA LYS A 529 4.75 16.43 -25.05
C LYS A 529 5.83 16.21 -26.09
N ASN A 530 5.55 15.40 -27.10
CA ASN A 530 6.49 15.16 -28.19
C ASN A 530 6.79 16.47 -28.92
N GLY A 531 8.07 16.87 -28.98
CA GLY A 531 8.52 18.14 -29.56
C GLY A 531 8.33 18.28 -31.05
N THR A 532 7.92 17.21 -31.75
CA THR A 532 7.68 17.24 -33.22
C THR A 532 6.26 17.67 -33.62
N SER A 533 5.38 17.99 -32.65
CA SER A 533 3.96 18.34 -32.90
C SER A 533 3.70 19.79 -33.30
N ALA A 534 4.75 20.55 -33.68
CA ALA A 534 4.61 21.91 -34.21
C ALA A 534 5.04 21.98 -35.68
N LYS A 535 4.19 21.47 -36.59
CA LYS A 535 4.15 21.91 -37.98
C LYS A 535 2.72 22.00 -38.47
#